data_1ebb19f2aa69c1fabbb6637b75782a80
#
_entry.id   1ebb19f2aa69c1fabbb6637b75782a80
#
_cell.length_a   1.000
_cell.length_b   1.000
_cell.length_c   1.000
_cell.angle_alpha   90.00
_cell.angle_beta   90.00
_cell.angle_gamma   90.00
#
_symmetry.space_group_name_H-M   'P 1'
#
loop_
_entity.id
_entity.type
_entity.pdbx_description
1 polymer ?
#
loop_
_entity_poly.entity_id
_entity_poly.type
_entity_poly.pdbx_seq_one_letter_code
_entity_poly.pdbx_strand_id
1 'polypeptide(L)'
;MRQRFEQQLSLGAVPISDIKIPTKSRDEMPPTVRALQYIFTTPDLNEKIFKLLEEKICKGKKKTGRKGMDLWHILVLAVIRHATGTNWDRLHMMSNYDLMVRSIMGVHCTRFGMEEIEFEYQNILDNVSLIDEDLLYKINQVVVEAGYQLLKKKENEVIELQLKTDSYAVETNVHFPTDLNLAMG
;
A
#
# COMPACT_ATOMS: atom_id res chain seq x y z
N MET A 1 -18.22 -13.55 2.46
CA MET A 1 -17.08 -14.01 3.27
C MET A 1 -15.80 -13.43 2.67
N ARG A 2 -14.93 -12.76 3.47
CA ARG A 2 -13.59 -12.31 3.01
C ARG A 2 -12.58 -13.36 3.42
N GLN A 3 -11.64 -13.63 2.52
CA GLN A 3 -10.60 -14.64 2.71
C GLN A 3 -9.23 -13.99 2.62
N ARG A 4 -8.21 -14.66 3.17
CA ARG A 4 -6.83 -14.37 2.80
C ARG A 4 -6.66 -14.77 1.35
N PHE A 5 -5.93 -13.95 0.62
CA PHE A 5 -5.65 -14.25 -0.78
C PHE A 5 -4.63 -15.39 -0.88
N GLU A 6 -4.94 -16.39 -1.67
CA GLU A 6 -3.99 -17.42 -2.09
C GLU A 6 -3.78 -17.27 -3.59
N GLN A 7 -2.54 -17.00 -3.98
CA GLN A 7 -2.23 -16.84 -5.39
C GLN A 7 -2.35 -18.20 -6.11
N GLN A 8 -3.29 -18.28 -7.05
CA GLN A 8 -3.37 -19.39 -7.97
C GLN A 8 -2.44 -19.14 -9.15
N LEU A 9 -1.42 -19.99 -9.28
CA LEU A 9 -0.50 -19.92 -10.39
C LEU A 9 -1.14 -20.62 -11.61
N SER A 10 -1.55 -19.83 -12.59
CA SER A 10 -1.94 -20.30 -13.92
C SER A 10 -0.74 -20.19 -14.89
N LEU A 11 -0.83 -20.90 -16.02
CA LEU A 11 0.22 -20.86 -17.05
C LEU A 11 0.43 -19.42 -17.54
N GLY A 12 1.65 -18.90 -17.40
CA GLY A 12 1.99 -17.52 -17.76
C GLY A 12 1.78 -16.48 -16.63
N ALA A 13 1.29 -16.89 -15.47
CA ALA A 13 1.20 -16.02 -14.30
C ALA A 13 2.56 -15.88 -13.62
N VAL A 14 2.95 -14.65 -13.31
CA VAL A 14 4.16 -14.36 -12.54
C VAL A 14 3.80 -14.40 -11.05
N PRO A 15 4.49 -15.22 -10.23
CA PRO A 15 4.31 -15.18 -8.79
C PRO A 15 4.60 -13.79 -8.22
N ILE A 16 3.89 -13.41 -7.16
CA ILE A 16 4.12 -12.11 -6.48
C ILE A 16 5.59 -12.01 -6.02
N SER A 17 6.20 -13.12 -5.60
CA SER A 17 7.62 -13.19 -5.25
C SER A 17 8.57 -12.79 -6.38
N ASP A 18 8.19 -13.02 -7.62
CA ASP A 18 9.07 -12.91 -8.79
C ASP A 18 8.82 -11.63 -9.61
N ILE A 19 7.90 -10.78 -9.14
CA ILE A 19 7.63 -9.49 -9.79
C ILE A 19 8.90 -8.64 -9.79
N LYS A 20 9.31 -8.22 -11.00
CA LYS A 20 10.45 -7.32 -11.17
C LYS A 20 10.02 -5.88 -10.94
N ILE A 21 10.47 -5.30 -9.83
CA ILE A 21 10.14 -3.93 -9.44
C ILE A 21 11.36 -3.04 -9.74
N PRO A 22 11.18 -1.91 -10.45
CA PRO A 22 12.26 -0.97 -10.72
C PRO A 22 12.93 -0.48 -9.42
N THR A 23 14.27 -0.49 -9.39
CA THR A 23 15.05 -0.06 -8.21
C THR A 23 15.40 1.42 -8.24
N LYS A 24 15.44 2.01 -9.44
CA LYS A 24 15.79 3.40 -9.68
C LYS A 24 14.56 4.15 -10.18
N SER A 25 13.77 4.68 -9.28
CA SER A 25 12.61 5.52 -9.59
C SER A 25 12.49 6.63 -8.55
N ARG A 26 12.02 7.79 -8.99
CA ARG A 26 11.62 8.89 -8.10
C ARG A 26 10.14 8.81 -7.74
N ASP A 27 9.42 7.90 -8.39
CA ASP A 27 8.01 7.64 -8.12
C ASP A 27 7.86 6.82 -6.83
N GLU A 28 6.81 7.09 -6.08
CA GLU A 28 6.51 6.44 -4.78
C GLU A 28 5.95 5.02 -4.96
N MET A 29 5.46 4.67 -6.15
CA MET A 29 4.84 3.38 -6.43
C MET A 29 5.84 2.21 -6.32
N PRO A 30 7.02 2.21 -6.96
CA PRO A 30 7.94 1.08 -6.91
C PRO A 30 8.41 0.72 -5.48
N PRO A 31 8.81 1.66 -4.60
CA PRO A 31 9.14 1.32 -3.22
C PRO A 31 7.94 0.79 -2.44
N THR A 32 6.74 1.32 -2.67
CA THR A 32 5.50 0.85 -2.05
C THR A 32 5.18 -0.59 -2.45
N VAL A 33 5.24 -0.90 -3.75
CA VAL A 33 5.01 -2.27 -4.25
C VAL A 33 6.07 -3.24 -3.75
N ARG A 34 7.32 -2.80 -3.59
CA ARG A 34 8.38 -3.63 -2.99
C ARG A 34 8.12 -3.94 -1.52
N ALA A 35 7.64 -2.97 -0.76
CA ALA A 35 7.25 -3.21 0.63
C ALA A 35 6.09 -4.22 0.73
N LEU A 36 5.09 -4.10 -0.14
CA LEU A 36 3.99 -5.06 -0.24
C LEU A 36 4.48 -6.46 -0.65
N GLN A 37 5.39 -6.56 -1.63
CA GLN A 37 6.00 -7.82 -2.01
C GLN A 37 6.74 -8.47 -0.83
N TYR A 38 7.48 -7.69 -0.06
CA TYR A 38 8.17 -8.15 1.14
C TYR A 38 7.19 -8.65 2.21
N ILE A 39 6.09 -7.93 2.44
CA ILE A 39 5.02 -8.37 3.35
C ILE A 39 4.44 -9.71 2.88
N PHE A 40 4.17 -9.87 1.60
CA PHE A 40 3.59 -11.08 1.04
C PHE A 40 4.51 -12.29 1.17
N THR A 41 5.81 -12.09 0.93
CA THR A 41 6.82 -13.16 0.87
C THR A 41 7.42 -13.53 2.23
N THR A 42 7.18 -12.73 3.28
CA THR A 42 7.70 -12.98 4.63
C THR A 42 6.61 -13.58 5.52
N PRO A 43 6.63 -14.90 5.82
CA PRO A 43 5.52 -15.59 6.48
C PRO A 43 5.12 -14.98 7.82
N ASP A 44 6.08 -14.66 8.70
CA ASP A 44 5.81 -14.11 10.03
C ASP A 44 5.17 -12.72 9.95
N LEU A 45 5.63 -11.89 9.02
CA LEU A 45 5.10 -10.55 8.79
C LEU A 45 3.70 -10.61 8.18
N ASN A 46 3.53 -11.47 7.20
CA ASN A 46 2.27 -11.76 6.55
C ASN A 46 1.21 -12.19 7.57
N GLU A 47 1.52 -13.17 8.42
CA GLU A 47 0.61 -13.68 9.44
C GLU A 47 0.19 -12.59 10.44
N LYS A 48 1.13 -11.77 10.93
CA LYS A 48 0.84 -10.66 11.84
C LYS A 48 -0.12 -9.65 11.22
N ILE A 49 0.13 -9.26 9.97
CA ILE A 49 -0.69 -8.28 9.26
C ILE A 49 -2.09 -8.85 8.97
N PHE A 50 -2.18 -10.09 8.50
CA PHE A 50 -3.49 -10.70 8.25
C PHE A 50 -4.32 -10.87 9.52
N LYS A 51 -3.72 -11.16 10.68
CA LYS A 51 -4.42 -11.16 11.96
C LYS A 51 -5.04 -9.80 12.28
N LEU A 52 -4.30 -8.71 12.10
CA LEU A 52 -4.82 -7.36 12.30
C LEU A 52 -6.00 -7.05 11.37
N LEU A 53 -5.88 -7.43 10.09
CA LEU A 53 -6.96 -7.26 9.11
C LEU A 53 -8.20 -8.10 9.46
N GLU A 54 -8.03 -9.35 9.84
CA GLU A 54 -9.13 -10.23 10.24
C GLU A 54 -9.86 -9.72 11.48
N GLU A 55 -9.11 -9.29 12.50
CA GLU A 55 -9.66 -8.72 13.72
C GLU A 55 -10.51 -7.47 13.46
N LYS A 56 -10.09 -6.61 12.55
CA LYS A 56 -10.81 -5.38 12.23
C LYS A 56 -11.95 -5.60 11.24
N ILE A 57 -11.68 -6.32 10.15
CA ILE A 57 -12.59 -6.39 9.00
C ILE A 57 -13.59 -7.54 9.12
N CYS A 58 -13.17 -8.68 9.70
CA CYS A 58 -13.97 -9.89 9.74
C CYS A 58 -14.70 -10.12 11.08
N LYS A 59 -14.30 -9.42 12.15
CA LYS A 59 -14.88 -9.57 13.49
C LYS A 59 -16.40 -9.36 13.46
N GLY A 60 -17.15 -10.31 14.00
CA GLY A 60 -18.61 -10.24 14.10
C GLY A 60 -19.37 -10.46 12.80
N LYS A 61 -18.71 -10.72 11.67
CA LYS A 61 -19.37 -11.01 10.38
C LYS A 61 -19.59 -12.49 10.20
N LYS A 62 -20.75 -12.87 9.65
CA LYS A 62 -21.07 -14.26 9.33
C LYS A 62 -20.09 -14.81 8.29
N LYS A 63 -19.63 -16.05 8.48
CA LYS A 63 -18.73 -16.76 7.54
C LYS A 63 -19.46 -17.28 6.28
N THR A 64 -20.75 -17.04 6.16
CA THR A 64 -21.60 -17.47 5.04
C THR A 64 -22.01 -16.27 4.19
N GLY A 65 -22.16 -16.46 2.88
CA GLY A 65 -22.60 -15.41 1.95
C GLY A 65 -21.67 -15.26 0.73
N ARG A 66 -21.98 -14.28 -0.14
CA ARG A 66 -21.19 -13.98 -1.33
C ARG A 66 -19.72 -13.66 -0.95
N LYS A 67 -18.78 -14.17 -1.74
CA LYS A 67 -17.36 -13.86 -1.59
C LYS A 67 -17.16 -12.34 -1.74
N GLY A 68 -16.58 -11.71 -0.73
CA GLY A 68 -16.18 -10.31 -0.80
C GLY A 68 -14.75 -10.18 -1.34
N MET A 69 -14.27 -8.94 -1.49
CA MET A 69 -12.88 -8.67 -1.87
C MET A 69 -11.92 -9.33 -0.87
N ASP A 70 -10.88 -9.96 -1.37
CA ASP A 70 -9.88 -10.64 -0.54
C ASP A 70 -9.08 -9.63 0.30
N LEU A 71 -8.67 -10.02 1.50
CA LEU A 71 -7.98 -9.13 2.44
C LEU A 71 -6.67 -8.57 1.88
N TRP A 72 -5.99 -9.35 1.03
CA TRP A 72 -4.77 -8.90 0.36
C TRP A 72 -5.05 -7.75 -0.63
N HIS A 73 -6.09 -7.87 -1.45
CA HIS A 73 -6.48 -6.81 -2.37
C HIS A 73 -6.86 -5.52 -1.64
N ILE A 74 -7.59 -5.65 -0.53
CA ILE A 74 -7.96 -4.50 0.33
C ILE A 74 -6.69 -3.83 0.88
N LEU A 75 -5.75 -4.60 1.40
CA LEU A 75 -4.48 -4.09 1.92
C LEU A 75 -3.68 -3.37 0.84
N VAL A 76 -3.48 -4.02 -0.32
CA VAL A 76 -2.71 -3.46 -1.43
C VAL A 76 -3.29 -2.12 -1.87
N LEU A 77 -4.59 -2.06 -2.13
CA LEU A 77 -5.25 -0.84 -2.60
C LEU A 77 -5.22 0.27 -1.55
N ALA A 78 -5.41 -0.07 -0.26
CA ALA A 78 -5.31 0.91 0.82
C ALA A 78 -3.89 1.50 0.94
N VAL A 79 -2.88 0.65 0.95
CA VAL A 79 -1.48 1.09 1.05
C VAL A 79 -1.08 1.96 -0.14
N ILE A 80 -1.43 1.55 -1.37
CA ILE A 80 -1.17 2.35 -2.58
C ILE A 80 -1.87 3.70 -2.48
N ARG A 81 -3.16 3.73 -2.11
CA ARG A 81 -3.91 4.97 -1.98
C ARG A 81 -3.26 5.96 -1.00
N HIS A 82 -2.82 5.47 0.16
CA HIS A 82 -2.20 6.31 1.17
C HIS A 82 -0.77 6.73 0.80
N ALA A 83 0.02 5.83 0.25
CA ALA A 83 1.39 6.14 -0.14
C ALA A 83 1.47 7.15 -1.29
N THR A 84 0.55 7.08 -2.25
CA THR A 84 0.58 7.95 -3.44
C THR A 84 -0.40 9.14 -3.35
N GLY A 85 -1.15 9.29 -2.26
CA GLY A 85 -2.18 10.33 -2.12
C GLY A 85 -3.29 10.26 -3.17
N THR A 86 -3.51 9.09 -3.77
CA THR A 86 -4.39 8.89 -4.92
C THR A 86 -5.86 9.01 -4.52
N ASN A 87 -6.66 9.69 -5.35
CA ASN A 87 -8.12 9.73 -5.21
C ASN A 87 -8.78 8.41 -5.63
N TRP A 88 -10.07 8.26 -5.36
CA TRP A 88 -10.81 7.03 -5.61
C TRP A 88 -10.92 6.66 -7.09
N ASP A 89 -11.13 7.65 -7.96
CA ASP A 89 -11.24 7.43 -9.41
C ASP A 89 -9.92 6.90 -9.98
N ARG A 90 -8.80 7.52 -9.57
CA ARG A 90 -7.48 7.06 -9.99
C ARG A 90 -7.14 5.69 -9.40
N LEU A 91 -7.51 5.41 -8.15
CA LEU A 91 -7.32 4.09 -7.54
C LEU A 91 -8.09 3.01 -8.32
N HIS A 92 -9.34 3.30 -8.72
CA HIS A 92 -10.14 2.42 -9.57
C HIS A 92 -9.47 2.17 -10.92
N MET A 93 -8.97 3.23 -11.58
CA MET A 93 -8.22 3.06 -12.83
C MET A 93 -6.95 2.21 -12.63
N MET A 94 -6.20 2.44 -11.56
CA MET A 94 -4.98 1.68 -11.26
C MET A 94 -5.27 0.20 -10.97
N SER A 95 -6.32 -0.11 -10.23
CA SER A 95 -6.70 -1.51 -9.92
C SER A 95 -7.06 -2.33 -11.15
N ASN A 96 -7.56 -1.68 -12.19
CA ASN A 96 -8.02 -2.35 -13.41
C ASN A 96 -6.98 -2.30 -14.56
N TYR A 97 -6.17 -1.25 -14.64
CA TYR A 97 -5.33 -1.01 -15.81
C TYR A 97 -3.84 -0.85 -15.51
N ASP A 98 -3.44 -0.60 -14.26
CA ASP A 98 -2.03 -0.52 -13.91
C ASP A 98 -1.41 -1.91 -13.75
N LEU A 99 -0.41 -2.20 -14.57
CA LEU A 99 0.22 -3.51 -14.61
C LEU A 99 0.94 -3.86 -13.29
N MET A 100 1.57 -2.88 -12.64
CA MET A 100 2.30 -3.10 -11.39
C MET A 100 1.34 -3.36 -10.23
N VAL A 101 0.25 -2.58 -10.15
CA VAL A 101 -0.81 -2.76 -9.15
C VAL A 101 -1.50 -4.12 -9.33
N ARG A 102 -1.85 -4.49 -10.54
CA ARG A 102 -2.47 -5.79 -10.84
C ARG A 102 -1.54 -6.95 -10.51
N SER A 103 -0.26 -6.81 -10.87
CA SER A 103 0.73 -7.84 -10.57
C SER A 103 0.88 -8.09 -9.07
N ILE A 104 1.01 -7.03 -8.25
CA ILE A 104 1.13 -7.18 -6.79
C ILE A 104 -0.16 -7.69 -6.15
N MET A 105 -1.33 -7.42 -6.72
CA MET A 105 -2.59 -8.04 -6.31
C MET A 105 -2.68 -9.51 -6.71
N GLY A 106 -1.78 -10.01 -7.57
CA GLY A 106 -1.84 -11.37 -8.11
C GLY A 106 -2.95 -11.56 -9.14
N VAL A 107 -3.43 -10.45 -9.73
CA VAL A 107 -4.46 -10.45 -10.78
C VAL A 107 -3.76 -10.31 -12.12
N HIS A 108 -3.78 -11.38 -12.91
CA HIS A 108 -3.10 -11.40 -14.19
C HIS A 108 -4.01 -10.88 -15.30
N CYS A 109 -3.41 -10.10 -16.22
CA CYS A 109 -4.06 -9.79 -17.49
C CYS A 109 -3.85 -10.98 -18.42
N THR A 110 -4.81 -11.88 -18.49
CA THR A 110 -4.74 -13.02 -19.40
C THR A 110 -5.21 -12.62 -20.78
N ARG A 111 -4.31 -12.69 -21.76
CA ARG A 111 -4.64 -12.50 -23.19
C ARG A 111 -5.44 -13.65 -23.82
N PHE A 112 -5.68 -14.73 -23.11
CA PHE A 112 -6.31 -15.95 -23.62
C PHE A 112 -7.60 -16.27 -22.89
N GLY A 113 -8.69 -15.57 -23.19
CA GLY A 113 -10.07 -16.05 -22.96
C GLY A 113 -10.50 -16.38 -21.55
N MET A 114 -9.70 -16.08 -20.52
CA MET A 114 -10.12 -16.13 -19.12
C MET A 114 -10.78 -14.81 -18.74
N GLU A 115 -11.85 -14.88 -17.96
CA GLU A 115 -12.52 -13.69 -17.45
C GLU A 115 -11.52 -12.82 -16.70
N GLU A 116 -11.29 -11.61 -17.20
CA GLU A 116 -10.51 -10.60 -16.50
C GLU A 116 -11.25 -10.23 -15.21
N ILE A 117 -10.54 -10.33 -14.08
CA ILE A 117 -11.09 -9.81 -12.83
C ILE A 117 -11.12 -8.30 -12.95
N GLU A 118 -12.32 -7.73 -12.97
CA GLU A 118 -12.56 -6.30 -12.94
C GLU A 118 -13.07 -5.89 -11.56
N PHE A 119 -12.51 -4.80 -11.04
CA PHE A 119 -12.90 -4.23 -9.76
C PHE A 119 -13.86 -3.06 -10.00
N GLU A 120 -15.10 -3.22 -9.56
CA GLU A 120 -16.08 -2.13 -9.61
C GLU A 120 -15.70 -1.00 -8.64
N TYR A 121 -15.94 0.24 -9.02
CA TYR A 121 -15.63 1.43 -8.24
C TYR A 121 -16.22 1.37 -6.81
N GLN A 122 -17.52 1.06 -6.70
CA GLN A 122 -18.20 0.97 -5.41
C GLN A 122 -17.62 -0.14 -4.54
N ASN A 123 -17.23 -1.25 -5.14
CA ASN A 123 -16.61 -2.36 -4.42
C ASN A 123 -15.24 -1.96 -3.84
N ILE A 124 -14.44 -1.20 -4.57
CA ILE A 124 -13.17 -0.65 -4.06
C ILE A 124 -13.45 0.28 -2.89
N LEU A 125 -14.34 1.26 -3.06
CA LEU A 125 -14.67 2.25 -2.06
C LEU A 125 -15.13 1.59 -0.76
N ASP A 126 -16.10 0.67 -0.83
CA ASP A 126 -16.69 -0.01 0.33
C ASP A 126 -15.69 -0.90 1.08
N ASN A 127 -14.74 -1.49 0.37
CA ASN A 127 -13.78 -2.41 0.98
C ASN A 127 -12.52 -1.71 1.48
N VAL A 128 -11.96 -0.79 0.71
CA VAL A 128 -10.74 -0.06 1.10
C VAL A 128 -11.00 0.88 2.27
N SER A 129 -12.20 1.48 2.36
CA SER A 129 -12.62 2.31 3.50
C SER A 129 -12.68 1.58 4.83
N LEU A 130 -12.63 0.24 4.84
CA LEU A 130 -12.58 -0.55 6.07
C LEU A 130 -11.22 -0.46 6.77
N ILE A 131 -10.19 -0.03 6.06
CA ILE A 131 -8.87 0.23 6.63
C ILE A 131 -8.82 1.70 7.04
N ASP A 132 -9.01 1.94 8.34
CA ASP A 132 -8.91 3.25 8.94
C ASP A 132 -7.46 3.59 9.33
N GLU A 133 -7.25 4.82 9.79
CA GLU A 133 -5.92 5.32 10.19
C GLU A 133 -5.32 4.51 11.34
N ASP A 134 -6.13 4.06 12.31
CA ASP A 134 -5.67 3.24 13.43
C ASP A 134 -5.10 1.90 12.95
N LEU A 135 -5.77 1.26 12.00
CA LEU A 135 -5.31 -0.01 11.44
C LEU A 135 -4.04 0.18 10.61
N LEU A 136 -3.99 1.24 9.79
CA LEU A 136 -2.79 1.60 9.04
C LEU A 136 -1.60 1.87 9.95
N TYR A 137 -1.82 2.58 11.05
CA TYR A 137 -0.78 2.84 12.04
C TYR A 137 -0.24 1.55 12.65
N LYS A 138 -1.11 0.61 13.05
CA LYS A 138 -0.71 -0.69 13.57
C LYS A 138 0.07 -1.53 12.55
N ILE A 139 -0.40 -1.53 11.29
CA ILE A 139 0.31 -2.22 10.20
C ILE A 139 1.70 -1.60 10.00
N ASN A 140 1.79 -0.27 9.99
CA ASN A 140 3.06 0.43 9.85
C ASN A 140 4.03 0.10 10.99
N GLN A 141 3.57 0.05 12.24
CA GLN A 141 4.40 -0.36 13.38
C GLN A 141 4.99 -1.76 13.17
N VAL A 142 4.18 -2.73 12.73
CA VAL A 142 4.63 -4.10 12.47
C VAL A 142 5.69 -4.15 11.34
N VAL A 143 5.49 -3.35 10.27
CA VAL A 143 6.43 -3.28 9.14
C VAL A 143 7.74 -2.61 9.56
N VAL A 144 7.68 -1.52 10.31
CA VAL A 144 8.86 -0.80 10.83
C VAL A 144 9.68 -1.70 11.77
N GLU A 145 9.02 -2.41 12.69
CA GLU A 145 9.69 -3.37 13.57
C GLU A 145 10.42 -4.46 12.79
N ALA A 146 9.77 -5.02 11.77
CA ALA A 146 10.40 -6.00 10.89
C ALA A 146 11.60 -5.41 10.12
N GLY A 147 11.50 -4.16 9.67
CA GLY A 147 12.59 -3.43 9.04
C GLY A 147 13.79 -3.25 9.96
N TYR A 148 13.56 -2.86 11.21
CA TYR A 148 14.65 -2.75 12.20
C TYR A 148 15.33 -4.08 12.49
N GLN A 149 14.59 -5.18 12.54
CA GLN A 149 15.16 -6.51 12.72
C GLN A 149 16.07 -6.93 11.54
N LEU A 150 15.70 -6.53 10.32
CA LEU A 150 16.53 -6.76 9.14
C LEU A 150 17.83 -5.95 9.16
N LEU A 151 17.76 -4.69 9.57
CA LEU A 151 18.91 -3.82 9.70
C LEU A 151 19.88 -4.38 10.76
N LYS A 152 19.39 -4.74 11.94
CA LYS A 152 20.19 -5.37 13.00
C LYS A 152 20.85 -6.69 12.59
N LYS A 153 20.21 -7.46 11.70
CA LYS A 153 20.81 -8.71 11.17
C LYS A 153 21.92 -8.46 10.15
N LYS A 154 21.88 -7.32 9.43
CA LYS A 154 22.91 -6.97 8.45
C LYS A 154 24.15 -6.33 9.08
N GLU A 155 23.98 -5.69 10.22
CA GLU A 155 25.04 -4.99 10.93
C GLU A 155 25.21 -5.62 12.31
N ASN A 156 26.31 -6.31 12.51
CA ASN A 156 26.79 -6.66 13.87
C ASN A 156 27.24 -5.40 14.65
N GLU A 157 26.86 -4.21 14.22
CA GLU A 157 27.20 -2.92 14.80
C GLU A 157 25.93 -2.20 15.27
N VAL A 158 26.08 -1.54 16.41
CA VAL A 158 25.04 -0.69 17.01
C VAL A 158 24.68 0.44 16.03
N ILE A 159 23.50 0.36 15.41
CA ILE A 159 23.00 1.46 14.58
C ILE A 159 22.56 2.57 15.54
N GLU A 160 23.38 3.58 15.68
CA GLU A 160 22.94 4.86 16.22
C GLU A 160 21.99 5.50 15.21
N LEU A 161 20.72 5.63 15.59
CA LEU A 161 19.71 6.28 14.78
C LEU A 161 20.07 7.77 14.66
N GLN A 162 20.73 8.15 13.57
CA GLN A 162 20.87 9.57 13.23
C GLN A 162 19.57 10.04 12.61
N LEU A 163 18.68 10.58 13.45
CA LEU A 163 17.52 11.37 13.01
C LEU A 163 18.04 12.67 12.40
N LYS A 164 18.17 12.72 11.08
CA LYS A 164 18.26 13.98 10.36
C LYS A 164 16.85 14.54 10.23
N THR A 165 16.45 15.39 11.16
CA THR A 165 15.31 16.27 10.94
C THR A 165 15.78 17.36 10.00
N ASP A 166 15.40 17.27 8.74
CA ASP A 166 15.49 18.38 7.80
C ASP A 166 14.42 19.38 8.25
N SER A 167 14.83 20.40 8.98
CA SER A 167 13.99 21.55 9.27
C SER A 167 13.84 22.32 7.96
N TYR A 168 12.74 22.08 7.25
CA TYR A 168 12.34 22.92 6.14
C TYR A 168 11.91 24.28 6.71
N ALA A 169 12.79 25.26 6.64
CA ALA A 169 12.42 26.65 6.84
C ALA A 169 11.51 27.04 5.67
N VAL A 170 10.22 27.12 5.92
CA VAL A 170 9.29 27.78 5.00
C VAL A 170 9.67 29.25 5.03
N GLU A 171 10.46 29.68 4.05
CA GLU A 171 10.58 31.10 3.76
C GLU A 171 9.22 31.58 3.29
N THR A 172 8.42 32.08 4.23
CA THR A 172 7.24 32.85 3.90
C THR A 172 7.70 34.18 3.35
N ASN A 173 7.99 34.20 2.07
CA ASN A 173 8.20 35.43 1.32
C ASN A 173 6.84 36.09 1.06
N VAL A 174 6.13 36.38 2.14
CA VAL A 174 4.93 37.21 2.10
C VAL A 174 5.41 38.62 2.19
N HIS A 175 5.83 39.16 1.05
CA HIS A 175 5.97 40.61 0.89
C HIS A 175 4.54 41.13 0.72
N PHE A 176 3.85 41.35 1.82
CA PHE A 176 2.69 42.24 1.80
C PHE A 176 3.21 43.65 1.61
N PRO A 177 2.77 44.39 0.57
CA PRO A 177 2.95 45.81 0.54
C PRO A 177 2.21 46.36 1.75
N THR A 178 2.95 46.77 2.76
CA THR A 178 2.37 47.49 3.87
C THR A 178 1.90 48.84 3.34
N ASP A 179 0.75 49.31 3.77
CA ASP A 179 0.16 50.59 3.37
C ASP A 179 1.12 51.79 3.54
N LEU A 180 2.19 51.63 4.28
CA LEU A 180 3.31 52.58 4.43
C LEU A 180 4.13 52.79 3.14
N ASN A 181 4.16 51.80 2.23
CA ASN A 181 4.90 51.95 0.97
C ASN A 181 4.09 52.64 -0.12
N LEU A 182 2.79 52.79 0.06
CA LEU A 182 1.89 53.51 -0.86
C LEU A 182 1.79 55.00 -0.54
N ALA A 183 2.26 55.45 0.65
CA ALA A 183 2.21 56.83 1.08
C ALA A 183 3.48 57.64 0.78
N MET A 184 4.51 57.02 0.20
CA MET A 184 5.80 57.65 -0.11
C MET A 184 6.17 57.63 -1.60
N GLY A 185 5.20 57.38 -2.48
CA GLY A 185 5.37 57.45 -3.93
C GLY A 185 4.71 58.66 -4.56
#